data_11c950ade6aebb3045fbc1e1cf3d7639
#
_entry.id   11c950ade6aebb3045fbc1e1cf3d7639
#
_cell.length_a   1.000
_cell.length_b   1.000
_cell.length_c   1.000
_cell.angle_alpha   90.00
_cell.angle_beta   90.00
_cell.angle_gamma   90.00
#
_symmetry.space_group_name_H-M   'P 1'
#
loop_
_entity.id
_entity.type
_entity.pdbx_description
1 polymer ?
#
loop_
_entity_poly.entity_id
_entity_poly.type
_entity_poly.pdbx_seq_one_letter_code
_entity_poly.pdbx_strand_id
1 'polypeptide(L)'
;YNRYKELSFLRQSLKRNFSLTLSLVLIFAVLSAVWAAFFSARRLVAPIANIAAGTKAVAGGDYDRQLPVPRRADELAFLVASFNAMTRRIRQARDQADRSQREVEGQRAYLETVLARLSSGVLTFDAQRKLRTANPAAGKILGVNMNQVAGESIGNIGQDSPILRQFADGLEAPLGEMEKEWRGELTMFGGEGRKVLICRTTPFAQPNGRIGHIVLFDDVTALIRAQRDAAWGEVARRLAHEIKNPLTPIQLSAERLRHKYLKSMPEQDAQVLDRATHTIVQQVEAMKSMVNDFSEYAKPPQMAAKPVELEHLVSEVFDLYRGNQGIKFAVQMSAEQARVEADPLRIRQVVHNLLKNAVEALEGVPDAEVSLISKVVKRDEHPNYELRVQDNGPGIPQEMMQQLFEPYVTTKQKGTGLGLAIVKKIVEEHGGIIWAENCDRGACLVMQLPMLVDPGPGETNPIDPVVAENAPIKVQGE
;
A
#
# COMPACT_ATOMS: atom_id res chain seq x y z
N TYR A 1 35.39 -128.33 -31.11
CA TYR A 1 34.39 -127.44 -31.75
C TYR A 1 33.60 -126.65 -30.71
N ASN A 2 33.34 -127.12 -29.50
CA ASN A 2 32.60 -126.40 -28.46
C ASN A 2 33.36 -125.23 -27.78
N ARG A 3 34.68 -125.33 -27.59
CA ARG A 3 35.48 -124.24 -27.04
C ARG A 3 35.52 -123.01 -27.95
N TYR A 4 35.43 -123.10 -29.24
CA TYR A 4 35.46 -122.04 -30.18
C TYR A 4 34.07 -121.25 -30.16
N LYS A 5 32.99 -121.98 -29.97
CA LYS A 5 31.66 -121.37 -29.84
C LYS A 5 31.54 -120.58 -28.50
N GLU A 6 32.03 -121.15 -27.39
CA GLU A 6 32.06 -120.48 -26.09
C GLU A 6 32.94 -119.15 -26.17
N LEU A 7 34.11 -119.26 -26.71
CA LEU A 7 34.98 -118.05 -26.88
C LEU A 7 34.41 -117.03 -27.81
N SER A 8 33.64 -117.40 -28.88
CA SER A 8 32.98 -116.47 -29.75
C SER A 8 31.75 -115.78 -29.04
N PHE A 9 31.04 -116.52 -28.21
CA PHE A 9 29.94 -115.96 -27.46
C PHE A 9 30.37 -115.03 -26.34
N LEU A 10 31.46 -115.40 -25.65
CA LEU A 10 32.10 -114.54 -24.64
C LEU A 10 32.65 -113.27 -25.31
N ARG A 11 33.29 -113.40 -26.48
CA ARG A 11 33.83 -112.24 -27.22
C ARG A 11 32.70 -111.27 -27.74
N GLN A 12 31.60 -111.82 -28.15
CA GLN A 12 30.44 -111.01 -28.59
C GLN A 12 29.73 -110.31 -27.44
N SER A 13 29.65 -111.05 -26.27
CA SER A 13 29.11 -110.41 -25.06
C SER A 13 30.06 -109.34 -24.51
N LEU A 14 31.36 -109.61 -24.52
CA LEU A 14 32.38 -108.60 -24.07
C LEU A 14 32.39 -107.40 -25.02
N LYS A 15 32.32 -107.58 -26.33
CA LYS A 15 32.22 -106.43 -27.31
C LYS A 15 30.91 -105.60 -27.05
N ARG A 16 29.79 -106.24 -26.82
CA ARG A 16 28.55 -105.57 -26.57
C ARG A 16 28.58 -104.76 -25.26
N ASN A 17 29.08 -105.41 -24.18
CA ASN A 17 29.22 -104.68 -22.88
C ASN A 17 30.24 -103.53 -22.98
N PHE A 18 31.36 -103.72 -23.70
CA PHE A 18 32.34 -102.70 -23.91
C PHE A 18 31.77 -101.57 -24.77
N SER A 19 31.03 -101.87 -25.85
CA SER A 19 30.36 -100.90 -26.64
C SER A 19 29.32 -100.15 -25.89
N LEU A 20 28.53 -100.79 -25.04
CA LEU A 20 27.53 -100.12 -24.16
C LEU A 20 28.21 -99.19 -23.13
N THR A 21 29.26 -99.69 -22.44
CA THR A 21 30.00 -98.83 -21.51
C THR A 21 30.67 -97.64 -22.18
N LEU A 22 31.27 -97.84 -23.34
CA LEU A 22 31.84 -96.77 -24.13
C LEU A 22 30.78 -95.71 -24.57
N SER A 23 29.61 -96.19 -25.02
CA SER A 23 28.51 -95.30 -25.40
C SER A 23 27.95 -94.52 -24.20
N LEU A 24 27.83 -95.18 -23.03
CA LEU A 24 27.38 -94.56 -21.84
C LEU A 24 28.38 -93.51 -21.30
N VAL A 25 29.69 -93.81 -21.35
CA VAL A 25 30.71 -92.79 -21.03
C VAL A 25 30.70 -91.65 -21.98
N LEU A 26 30.52 -91.89 -23.32
CA LEU A 26 30.51 -90.86 -24.34
C LEU A 26 29.22 -89.93 -24.10
N ILE A 27 28.05 -90.52 -23.85
CA ILE A 27 26.84 -89.79 -23.54
C ILE A 27 27.03 -88.96 -22.29
N PHE A 28 27.63 -89.53 -21.23
CA PHE A 28 27.88 -88.79 -20.01
C PHE A 28 28.88 -87.63 -20.23
N ALA A 29 29.95 -87.85 -21.03
CA ALA A 29 30.92 -86.82 -21.37
C ALA A 29 30.26 -85.68 -22.18
N VAL A 30 29.40 -86.00 -23.16
CA VAL A 30 28.68 -85.01 -23.94
C VAL A 30 27.69 -84.24 -23.06
N LEU A 31 26.91 -84.89 -22.22
CA LEU A 31 26.00 -84.24 -21.29
C LEU A 31 26.73 -83.34 -20.30
N SER A 32 27.88 -83.80 -19.78
CA SER A 32 28.72 -82.99 -18.88
C SER A 32 29.30 -81.76 -19.61
N ALA A 33 29.74 -81.95 -20.86
CA ALA A 33 30.25 -80.84 -21.66
C ALA A 33 29.13 -79.77 -21.99
N VAL A 34 27.95 -80.26 -22.38
CA VAL A 34 26.80 -79.41 -22.63
C VAL A 34 26.36 -78.68 -21.35
N TRP A 35 26.30 -79.40 -20.22
CA TRP A 35 25.98 -78.78 -18.92
C TRP A 35 27.03 -77.74 -18.51
N ALA A 36 28.30 -78.05 -18.63
CA ALA A 36 29.39 -77.10 -18.34
C ALA A 36 29.37 -75.87 -19.25
N ALA A 37 29.10 -76.08 -20.55
CA ALA A 37 28.95 -74.99 -21.52
C ALA A 37 27.76 -74.08 -21.21
N PHE A 38 26.61 -74.73 -20.91
CA PHE A 38 25.39 -73.99 -20.52
C PHE A 38 25.56 -73.19 -19.21
N PHE A 39 26.18 -73.83 -18.21
CA PHE A 39 26.45 -73.18 -16.94
C PHE A 39 27.45 -72.02 -17.09
N SER A 40 28.51 -72.19 -17.88
CA SER A 40 29.51 -71.17 -18.14
C SER A 40 28.92 -69.99 -18.95
N ALA A 41 28.08 -70.30 -19.98
CA ALA A 41 27.38 -69.29 -20.76
C ALA A 41 26.45 -68.46 -19.90
N ARG A 42 25.60 -69.08 -19.08
CA ARG A 42 24.73 -68.36 -18.16
C ARG A 42 25.51 -67.48 -17.18
N ARG A 43 26.64 -67.90 -16.74
CA ARG A 43 27.46 -67.22 -15.74
C ARG A 43 28.21 -66.00 -16.29
N LEU A 44 28.53 -66.00 -17.58
CA LEU A 44 29.20 -64.86 -18.26
C LEU A 44 28.18 -63.92 -18.93
N VAL A 45 27.18 -64.46 -19.58
CA VAL A 45 26.22 -63.65 -20.36
C VAL A 45 25.24 -62.86 -19.46
N ALA A 46 24.77 -63.47 -18.36
CA ALA A 46 23.77 -62.79 -17.50
C ALA A 46 24.26 -61.48 -16.87
N PRO A 47 25.47 -61.38 -16.32
CA PRO A 47 26.00 -60.09 -15.81
C PRO A 47 26.18 -59.02 -16.91
N ILE A 48 26.65 -59.41 -18.08
CA ILE A 48 26.82 -58.51 -19.22
C ILE A 48 25.46 -57.98 -19.69
N ALA A 49 24.46 -58.84 -19.79
CA ALA A 49 23.10 -58.43 -20.14
C ALA A 49 22.51 -57.44 -19.10
N ASN A 50 22.77 -57.69 -17.80
CA ASN A 50 22.34 -56.79 -16.72
C ASN A 50 23.04 -55.41 -16.82
N ILE A 51 24.33 -55.35 -17.14
CA ILE A 51 25.07 -54.11 -17.34
C ILE A 51 24.50 -53.37 -18.55
N ALA A 52 24.25 -54.06 -19.66
CA ALA A 52 23.64 -53.44 -20.85
C ALA A 52 22.23 -52.87 -20.55
N ALA A 53 21.43 -53.64 -19.81
CA ALA A 53 20.10 -53.15 -19.39
C ALA A 53 20.19 -51.97 -18.39
N GLY A 54 21.16 -52.00 -17.49
CA GLY A 54 21.45 -50.92 -16.55
C GLY A 54 21.90 -49.66 -17.27
N THR A 55 22.81 -49.79 -18.23
CA THR A 55 23.32 -48.66 -19.05
C THR A 55 22.16 -48.01 -19.85
N LYS A 56 21.27 -48.85 -20.42
CA LYS A 56 20.09 -48.34 -21.11
C LYS A 56 19.12 -47.61 -20.15
N ALA A 57 18.94 -48.09 -18.93
CA ALA A 57 18.13 -47.41 -17.90
C ALA A 57 18.74 -46.07 -17.50
N VAL A 58 20.08 -46.02 -17.27
CA VAL A 58 20.81 -44.78 -16.97
C VAL A 58 20.71 -43.78 -18.12
N ALA A 59 20.83 -44.23 -19.37
CA ALA A 59 20.63 -43.38 -20.53
C ALA A 59 19.20 -42.83 -20.63
N GLY A 60 18.20 -43.56 -20.10
CA GLY A 60 16.81 -43.11 -19.97
C GLY A 60 16.52 -42.24 -18.73
N GLY A 61 17.54 -41.94 -17.92
CA GLY A 61 17.42 -41.08 -16.73
C GLY A 61 17.15 -41.81 -15.42
N ASP A 62 17.12 -43.16 -15.40
CA ASP A 62 16.98 -43.95 -14.18
C ASP A 62 18.35 -44.19 -13.53
N TYR A 63 18.74 -43.26 -12.65
CA TYR A 63 19.99 -43.32 -11.91
C TYR A 63 19.84 -44.05 -10.56
N ASP A 64 18.68 -44.51 -10.20
CA ASP A 64 18.42 -45.24 -8.94
C ASP A 64 18.69 -46.72 -9.03
N ARG A 65 18.76 -47.23 -10.26
CA ARG A 65 18.97 -48.62 -10.55
C ARG A 65 20.40 -49.08 -10.15
N GLN A 66 20.46 -49.99 -9.23
CA GLN A 66 21.73 -50.69 -8.83
C GLN A 66 21.75 -52.12 -9.39
N LEU A 67 22.89 -52.52 -9.90
CA LEU A 67 23.09 -53.86 -10.40
C LEU A 67 23.62 -54.75 -9.29
N PRO A 68 23.12 -56.04 -9.17
CA PRO A 68 23.61 -56.98 -8.17
C PRO A 68 25.06 -57.32 -8.41
N VAL A 69 25.93 -57.13 -7.45
CA VAL A 69 27.36 -57.43 -7.55
C VAL A 69 27.55 -58.97 -7.47
N PRO A 70 28.21 -59.62 -8.43
CA PRO A 70 28.54 -61.02 -8.40
C PRO A 70 29.34 -61.38 -7.14
N ARG A 71 29.07 -62.59 -6.54
CA ARG A 71 29.74 -63.04 -5.30
C ARG A 71 31.21 -63.37 -5.43
N ARG A 72 31.76 -63.52 -6.66
CA ARG A 72 33.19 -63.72 -6.91
C ARG A 72 33.85 -62.40 -7.27
N ALA A 73 35.02 -62.22 -6.71
CA ALA A 73 35.87 -61.05 -7.03
C ALA A 73 36.60 -61.32 -8.37
N ASP A 74 35.90 -61.13 -9.49
CA ASP A 74 36.44 -61.23 -10.85
C ASP A 74 36.23 -59.87 -11.57
N GLU A 75 36.72 -59.80 -12.78
CA GLU A 75 36.65 -58.58 -13.62
C GLU A 75 35.19 -58.08 -13.81
N LEU A 76 34.23 -59.02 -13.85
CA LEU A 76 32.80 -58.66 -13.98
C LEU A 76 32.26 -58.05 -12.69
N ALA A 77 32.66 -58.54 -11.51
CA ALA A 77 32.28 -57.92 -10.24
C ALA A 77 32.86 -56.49 -10.12
N PHE A 78 34.11 -56.27 -10.57
CA PHE A 78 34.70 -54.96 -10.60
C PHE A 78 33.95 -54.01 -11.54
N LEU A 79 33.54 -54.51 -12.74
CA LEU A 79 32.78 -53.72 -13.70
C LEU A 79 31.40 -53.31 -13.16
N VAL A 80 30.68 -54.24 -12.50
CA VAL A 80 29.38 -53.93 -11.85
C VAL A 80 29.54 -52.96 -10.70
N ALA A 81 30.57 -53.11 -9.87
CA ALA A 81 30.86 -52.17 -8.80
C ALA A 81 31.21 -50.78 -9.31
N SER A 82 32.02 -50.68 -10.40
CA SER A 82 32.35 -49.44 -11.04
C SER A 82 31.14 -48.77 -11.68
N PHE A 83 30.24 -49.54 -12.31
CA PHE A 83 28.98 -49.06 -12.83
C PHE A 83 28.11 -48.48 -11.71
N ASN A 84 27.91 -49.20 -10.62
CA ASN A 84 27.13 -48.73 -9.46
C ASN A 84 27.75 -47.48 -8.80
N ALA A 85 29.09 -47.38 -8.77
CA ALA A 85 29.80 -46.20 -8.26
C ALA A 85 29.60 -44.99 -9.18
N MET A 86 29.71 -45.20 -10.50
CA MET A 86 29.41 -44.14 -11.50
C MET A 86 27.96 -43.65 -11.37
N THR A 87 27.00 -44.55 -11.34
CA THR A 87 25.57 -44.20 -11.23
C THR A 87 25.31 -43.39 -9.97
N ARG A 88 25.87 -43.79 -8.82
CA ARG A 88 25.75 -43.00 -7.56
C ARG A 88 26.37 -41.62 -7.70
N ARG A 89 27.52 -41.46 -8.35
CA ARG A 89 28.12 -40.14 -8.54
C ARG A 89 27.28 -39.24 -9.44
N ILE A 90 26.73 -39.78 -10.53
CA ILE A 90 25.84 -39.03 -11.43
C ILE A 90 24.59 -38.57 -10.66
N ARG A 91 23.98 -39.46 -9.90
CA ARG A 91 22.83 -39.12 -9.04
C ARG A 91 23.16 -38.00 -8.06
N GLN A 92 24.26 -38.13 -7.31
CA GLN A 92 24.72 -37.10 -6.36
C GLN A 92 24.94 -35.75 -7.03
N ALA A 93 25.62 -35.74 -8.19
CA ALA A 93 25.86 -34.51 -8.93
C ALA A 93 24.56 -33.84 -9.42
N ARG A 94 23.61 -34.65 -9.89
CA ARG A 94 22.30 -34.15 -10.30
C ARG A 94 21.50 -33.60 -9.11
N ASP A 95 21.41 -34.35 -8.00
CA ASP A 95 20.71 -33.90 -6.80
C ASP A 95 21.31 -32.60 -6.25
N GLN A 96 22.63 -32.46 -6.34
CA GLN A 96 23.32 -31.22 -5.94
C GLN A 96 23.02 -30.06 -6.88
N ALA A 97 23.01 -30.29 -8.20
CA ALA A 97 22.63 -29.30 -9.19
C ALA A 97 21.18 -28.83 -9.01
N ASP A 98 20.25 -29.78 -8.83
CA ASP A 98 18.84 -29.49 -8.59
C ASP A 98 18.63 -28.69 -7.29
N ARG A 99 19.37 -29.01 -6.22
CA ARG A 99 19.33 -28.24 -4.95
C ARG A 99 19.85 -26.82 -5.14
N SER A 100 21.01 -26.67 -5.80
CA SER A 100 21.61 -25.37 -6.05
C SER A 100 20.71 -24.49 -6.92
N GLN A 101 20.09 -25.08 -7.95
CA GLN A 101 19.13 -24.35 -8.79
C GLN A 101 17.91 -23.87 -7.99
N ARG A 102 17.30 -24.75 -7.17
CA ARG A 102 16.16 -24.37 -6.31
C ARG A 102 16.52 -23.30 -5.31
N GLU A 103 17.74 -23.36 -4.75
CA GLU A 103 18.23 -22.33 -3.83
C GLU A 103 18.36 -20.97 -4.52
N VAL A 104 18.94 -20.92 -5.72
CA VAL A 104 19.06 -19.68 -6.53
C VAL A 104 17.68 -19.15 -6.92
N GLU A 105 16.76 -20.02 -7.36
CA GLU A 105 15.39 -19.65 -7.69
C GLU A 105 14.65 -19.12 -6.45
N GLY A 106 14.82 -19.77 -5.29
CA GLY A 106 14.24 -19.33 -4.03
C GLY A 106 14.79 -17.97 -3.57
N GLN A 107 16.10 -17.75 -3.67
CA GLN A 107 16.72 -16.45 -3.35
C GLN A 107 16.22 -15.34 -4.28
N ARG A 108 16.10 -15.64 -5.59
CA ARG A 108 15.57 -14.69 -6.56
C ARG A 108 14.12 -14.31 -6.25
N ALA A 109 13.24 -15.29 -6.01
CA ALA A 109 11.83 -15.05 -5.66
C ALA A 109 11.69 -14.26 -4.35
N TYR A 110 12.55 -14.55 -3.36
CA TYR A 110 12.61 -13.78 -2.11
C TYR A 110 12.97 -12.32 -2.36
N LEU A 111 14.03 -12.04 -3.13
CA LEU A 111 14.45 -10.68 -3.46
C LEU A 111 13.37 -9.92 -4.24
N GLU A 112 12.74 -10.56 -5.22
CA GLU A 112 11.62 -9.97 -5.98
C GLU A 112 10.45 -9.61 -5.04
N THR A 113 10.13 -10.50 -4.08
CA THR A 113 9.08 -10.25 -3.08
C THR A 113 9.44 -9.08 -2.16
N VAL A 114 10.68 -9.00 -1.68
CA VAL A 114 11.15 -7.89 -0.83
C VAL A 114 11.06 -6.57 -1.59
N LEU A 115 11.58 -6.52 -2.82
CA LEU A 115 11.53 -5.33 -3.67
C LEU A 115 10.08 -4.89 -3.99
N ALA A 116 9.16 -5.85 -4.17
CA ALA A 116 7.76 -5.55 -4.44
C ALA A 116 7.02 -4.97 -3.23
N ARG A 117 7.45 -5.30 -2.00
CA ARG A 117 6.84 -4.81 -0.76
C ARG A 117 7.45 -3.52 -0.22
N LEU A 118 8.56 -3.04 -0.79
CA LEU A 118 9.11 -1.74 -0.42
C LEU A 118 8.14 -0.63 -0.81
N SER A 119 7.94 0.34 0.09
CA SER A 119 7.19 1.58 -0.19
C SER A 119 8.00 2.57 -1.02
N SER A 120 9.33 2.50 -0.95
CA SER A 120 10.26 3.32 -1.73
C SER A 120 10.34 2.86 -3.18
N GLY A 121 10.39 3.79 -4.11
CA GLY A 121 10.68 3.51 -5.52
C GLY A 121 12.15 3.11 -5.70
N VAL A 122 12.37 2.00 -6.40
CA VAL A 122 13.72 1.50 -6.73
C VAL A 122 13.83 1.34 -8.24
N LEU A 123 14.83 2.02 -8.83
CA LEU A 123 15.18 1.89 -10.24
C LEU A 123 16.65 1.47 -10.36
N THR A 124 16.98 0.65 -11.34
CA THR A 124 18.38 0.36 -11.67
C THR A 124 18.67 0.75 -13.10
N PHE A 125 19.81 1.41 -13.31
CA PHE A 125 20.31 1.82 -14.61
C PHE A 125 21.63 1.12 -14.91
N ASP A 126 21.83 0.76 -16.17
CA ASP A 126 23.12 0.24 -16.62
C ASP A 126 24.15 1.35 -16.88
N ALA A 127 25.35 0.95 -17.32
CA ALA A 127 26.43 1.88 -17.65
C ALA A 127 26.09 2.84 -18.82
N GLN A 128 25.10 2.51 -19.63
CA GLN A 128 24.59 3.36 -20.70
C GLN A 128 23.38 4.21 -20.25
N ARG A 129 23.10 4.24 -18.93
CA ARG A 129 21.96 4.90 -18.31
C ARG A 129 20.61 4.44 -18.84
N LYS A 130 20.51 3.17 -19.25
CA LYS A 130 19.25 2.54 -19.64
C LYS A 130 18.59 1.90 -18.42
N LEU A 131 17.28 2.09 -18.26
CA LEU A 131 16.49 1.49 -17.19
C LEU A 131 16.47 -0.04 -17.33
N ARG A 132 16.96 -0.76 -16.32
CA ARG A 132 16.99 -2.23 -16.28
C ARG A 132 15.89 -2.83 -15.45
N THR A 133 15.69 -2.30 -14.25
CA THR A 133 14.64 -2.79 -13.36
C THR A 133 13.94 -1.63 -12.66
N ALA A 134 12.66 -1.83 -12.36
CA ALA A 134 11.87 -0.95 -11.54
C ALA A 134 10.98 -1.79 -10.62
N ASN A 135 10.84 -1.42 -9.36
CA ASN A 135 9.88 -2.07 -8.48
C ASN A 135 8.47 -1.47 -8.64
N PRO A 136 7.41 -2.17 -8.18
CA PRO A 136 6.03 -1.66 -8.29
C PRO A 136 5.80 -0.31 -7.61
N ALA A 137 6.52 -0.01 -6.51
CA ALA A 137 6.41 1.26 -5.81
C ALA A 137 6.88 2.43 -6.69
N ALA A 138 7.93 2.25 -7.50
CA ALA A 138 8.38 3.28 -8.44
C ALA A 138 7.27 3.68 -9.42
N GLY A 139 6.55 2.71 -9.98
CA GLY A 139 5.42 2.96 -10.85
C GLY A 139 4.27 3.72 -10.16
N LYS A 140 3.94 3.34 -8.92
CA LYS A 140 2.91 4.02 -8.12
C LYS A 140 3.29 5.47 -7.78
N ILE A 141 4.53 5.70 -7.34
CA ILE A 141 5.01 7.04 -6.96
C ILE A 141 5.05 7.97 -8.18
N LEU A 142 5.54 7.48 -9.32
CA LEU A 142 5.65 8.27 -10.55
C LEU A 142 4.33 8.32 -11.36
N GLY A 143 3.34 7.50 -11.00
CA GLY A 143 2.04 7.45 -11.68
C GLY A 143 2.10 6.87 -13.10
N VAL A 144 3.06 5.97 -13.37
CA VAL A 144 3.30 5.41 -14.71
C VAL A 144 3.60 3.91 -14.66
N ASN A 145 3.28 3.22 -15.75
CA ASN A 145 3.65 1.81 -15.91
C ASN A 145 5.12 1.69 -16.33
N MET A 146 5.98 1.37 -15.37
CA MET A 146 7.43 1.29 -15.60
C MET A 146 7.85 0.20 -16.60
N ASN A 147 6.99 -0.78 -16.89
CA ASN A 147 7.27 -1.80 -17.91
C ASN A 147 7.33 -1.22 -19.34
N GLN A 148 6.64 -0.10 -19.59
CA GLN A 148 6.63 0.56 -20.90
C GLN A 148 7.94 1.30 -21.21
N VAL A 149 8.65 1.73 -20.18
CA VAL A 149 9.91 2.49 -20.29
C VAL A 149 11.16 1.63 -19.98
N ALA A 150 10.97 0.33 -19.74
CA ALA A 150 12.07 -0.60 -19.50
C ALA A 150 12.99 -0.70 -20.74
N GLY A 151 14.29 -0.54 -20.52
CA GLY A 151 15.31 -0.55 -21.59
C GLY A 151 15.56 0.81 -22.26
N GLU A 152 14.77 1.83 -21.95
CA GLU A 152 15.00 3.18 -22.46
C GLU A 152 16.12 3.89 -21.69
N SER A 153 16.79 4.82 -22.36
CA SER A 153 17.79 5.70 -21.73
C SER A 153 17.08 6.77 -20.90
N ILE A 154 17.72 7.22 -19.80
CA ILE A 154 17.16 8.27 -18.91
C ILE A 154 16.76 9.52 -19.70
N GLY A 155 17.51 9.93 -20.70
CA GLY A 155 17.18 11.10 -21.54
C GLY A 155 15.94 10.91 -22.45
N ASN A 156 15.51 9.67 -22.68
CA ASN A 156 14.31 9.35 -23.47
C ASN A 156 13.11 9.03 -22.58
N ILE A 157 13.37 8.65 -21.32
CA ILE A 157 12.32 8.40 -20.33
C ILE A 157 11.53 9.69 -20.12
N GLY A 158 10.23 9.63 -20.40
CA GLY A 158 9.34 10.76 -20.12
C GLY A 158 8.99 11.64 -21.33
N GLN A 159 9.29 11.23 -22.55
CA GLN A 159 8.82 11.96 -23.73
C GLN A 159 7.28 12.08 -23.74
N ASP A 160 6.58 11.09 -23.23
CA ASP A 160 5.11 11.02 -23.15
C ASP A 160 4.53 11.42 -21.81
N SER A 161 5.37 11.69 -20.77
CA SER A 161 4.91 12.03 -19.42
C SER A 161 5.69 13.19 -18.84
N PRO A 162 5.03 14.35 -18.57
CA PRO A 162 5.69 15.52 -17.98
C PRO A 162 6.36 15.24 -16.62
N ILE A 163 5.77 14.34 -15.81
CA ILE A 163 6.33 13.96 -14.49
C ILE A 163 7.62 13.15 -14.67
N LEU A 164 7.61 12.17 -15.58
CA LEU A 164 8.81 11.37 -15.87
C LEU A 164 9.93 12.20 -16.45
N ARG A 165 9.61 13.19 -17.29
CA ARG A 165 10.61 14.12 -17.83
C ARG A 165 11.28 14.91 -16.73
N GLN A 166 10.52 15.52 -15.81
CA GLN A 166 11.07 16.28 -14.68
C GLN A 166 11.92 15.38 -13.76
N PHE A 167 11.49 14.12 -13.54
CA PHE A 167 12.25 13.14 -12.78
C PHE A 167 13.57 12.78 -13.48
N ALA A 168 13.54 12.53 -14.78
CA ALA A 168 14.70 12.21 -15.59
C ALA A 168 15.70 13.37 -15.62
N ASP A 169 15.23 14.58 -15.88
CA ASP A 169 16.05 15.81 -15.88
C ASP A 169 16.76 16.02 -14.54
N GLY A 170 16.06 15.78 -13.43
CA GLY A 170 16.63 15.88 -12.09
C GLY A 170 17.69 14.82 -11.76
N LEU A 171 17.66 13.66 -12.44
CA LEU A 171 18.62 12.59 -12.26
C LEU A 171 19.75 12.58 -13.29
N GLU A 172 19.67 13.36 -14.37
CA GLU A 172 20.66 13.32 -15.46
C GLU A 172 22.06 13.68 -14.97
N ALA A 173 22.19 14.76 -14.19
CA ALA A 173 23.47 15.19 -13.62
C ALA A 173 24.01 14.19 -12.58
N PRO A 174 23.21 13.72 -11.57
CA PRO A 174 23.66 12.69 -10.63
C PRO A 174 24.12 11.38 -11.27
N LEU A 175 23.44 10.92 -12.31
CA LEU A 175 23.81 9.71 -13.07
C LEU A 175 25.03 9.95 -14.00
N GLY A 176 25.41 11.20 -14.22
CA GLY A 176 26.62 11.59 -14.95
C GLY A 176 27.90 11.42 -14.17
N GLU A 177 27.86 11.55 -12.85
CA GLU A 177 29.00 11.37 -11.97
C GLU A 177 29.17 9.88 -11.60
N MET A 178 30.02 9.16 -12.34
CA MET A 178 30.11 7.69 -12.34
C MET A 178 30.51 7.06 -10.99
N GLU A 179 31.10 7.77 -10.03
CA GLU A 179 31.71 7.15 -8.84
C GLU A 179 31.20 7.70 -7.51
N LYS A 180 30.24 8.66 -7.52
CA LYS A 180 29.78 9.28 -6.28
C LYS A 180 28.34 8.91 -5.95
N GLU A 181 28.10 8.64 -4.66
CA GLU A 181 26.74 8.65 -4.13
C GLU A 181 26.20 10.09 -4.16
N TRP A 182 24.98 10.23 -4.63
CA TRP A 182 24.26 11.50 -4.59
C TRP A 182 22.97 11.33 -3.78
N ARG A 183 22.63 12.39 -3.05
CA ARG A 183 21.35 12.52 -2.33
C ARG A 183 20.81 13.90 -2.55
N GLY A 184 19.56 14.00 -2.94
CA GLY A 184 18.90 15.29 -3.17
C GLY A 184 17.40 15.19 -3.13
N GLU A 185 16.77 16.36 -3.17
CA GLU A 185 15.33 16.53 -3.26
C GLU A 185 14.97 16.89 -4.71
N LEU A 186 13.97 16.18 -5.26
CA LEU A 186 13.38 16.50 -6.54
C LEU A 186 11.95 16.98 -6.32
N THR A 187 11.68 18.21 -6.77
CA THR A 187 10.31 18.74 -6.81
C THR A 187 9.78 18.63 -8.23
N MET A 188 8.61 18.01 -8.36
CA MET A 188 7.93 17.81 -9.64
C MET A 188 6.51 18.39 -9.57
N PHE A 189 5.99 18.79 -10.74
CA PHE A 189 4.65 19.34 -10.88
C PHE A 189 3.85 18.48 -11.87
N GLY A 190 2.68 18.03 -11.47
CA GLY A 190 1.78 17.21 -12.28
C GLY A 190 0.31 17.60 -12.09
N GLY A 191 -0.60 16.83 -12.67
CA GLY A 191 -2.05 17.06 -12.57
C GLY A 191 -2.59 17.06 -11.14
N GLU A 192 -1.94 16.33 -10.23
CA GLU A 192 -2.26 16.27 -8.79
C GLU A 192 -1.53 17.35 -7.96
N GLY A 193 -0.82 18.27 -8.61
CA GLY A 193 -0.08 19.36 -7.99
C GLY A 193 1.40 19.06 -7.77
N ARG A 194 1.99 19.71 -6.74
CA ARG A 194 3.41 19.59 -6.38
C ARG A 194 3.65 18.24 -5.68
N LYS A 195 4.63 17.49 -6.18
CA LYS A 195 5.15 16.24 -5.58
C LYS A 195 6.62 16.43 -5.22
N VAL A 196 7.02 15.98 -4.05
CA VAL A 196 8.40 16.11 -3.53
C VAL A 196 8.95 14.73 -3.25
N LEU A 197 10.05 14.38 -3.93
CA LEU A 197 10.76 13.13 -3.75
C LEU A 197 12.12 13.36 -3.11
N ILE A 198 12.49 12.54 -2.12
CA ILE A 198 13.88 12.42 -1.67
C ILE A 198 14.51 11.28 -2.47
N CYS A 199 15.54 11.62 -3.25
CA CYS A 199 16.23 10.67 -4.12
C CYS A 199 17.65 10.39 -3.61
N ARG A 200 18.09 9.15 -3.78
CA ARG A 200 19.46 8.71 -3.52
C ARG A 200 19.94 7.87 -4.70
N THR A 201 21.11 8.21 -5.23
CA THR A 201 21.76 7.46 -6.30
C THR A 201 23.03 6.82 -5.78
N THR A 202 23.16 5.51 -5.97
CA THR A 202 24.34 4.74 -5.52
C THR A 202 24.91 3.98 -6.71
N PRO A 203 26.22 4.14 -7.03
CA PRO A 203 26.87 3.36 -8.07
C PRO A 203 27.07 1.91 -7.63
N PHE A 204 27.01 0.96 -8.56
CA PHE A 204 27.32 -0.45 -8.31
C PHE A 204 28.09 -1.07 -9.47
N ALA A 205 29.00 -1.99 -9.16
CA ALA A 205 29.75 -2.72 -10.18
C ALA A 205 28.87 -3.82 -10.80
N GLN A 206 28.80 -3.83 -12.13
CA GLN A 206 28.15 -4.89 -12.89
C GLN A 206 29.15 -6.04 -13.16
N PRO A 207 28.67 -7.27 -13.46
CA PRO A 207 29.54 -8.42 -13.74
C PRO A 207 30.53 -8.21 -14.89
N ASN A 208 30.24 -7.28 -15.77
CA ASN A 208 31.12 -6.90 -16.92
C ASN A 208 32.16 -5.82 -16.57
N GLY A 209 32.33 -5.46 -15.29
CA GLY A 209 33.25 -4.43 -14.82
C GLY A 209 32.78 -2.98 -15.08
N ARG A 210 31.58 -2.76 -15.63
CA ARG A 210 31.01 -1.43 -15.85
C ARG A 210 30.23 -0.99 -14.61
N ILE A 211 30.12 0.33 -14.40
CA ILE A 211 29.37 0.91 -13.29
C ILE A 211 27.94 1.19 -13.73
N GLY A 212 26.98 0.60 -13.03
CA GLY A 212 25.56 0.95 -13.11
C GLY A 212 25.15 1.78 -11.89
N HIS A 213 23.90 2.23 -11.84
CA HIS A 213 23.37 3.03 -10.73
C HIS A 213 22.07 2.46 -10.21
N ILE A 214 21.93 2.48 -8.88
CA ILE A 214 20.66 2.23 -8.21
C ILE A 214 20.13 3.60 -7.78
N VAL A 215 18.88 3.90 -8.13
CA VAL A 215 18.16 5.08 -7.70
C VAL A 215 17.06 4.64 -6.74
N LEU A 216 17.15 5.11 -5.51
CA LEU A 216 16.12 4.95 -4.48
C LEU A 216 15.42 6.28 -4.29
N PHE A 217 14.10 6.30 -4.18
CA PHE A 217 13.34 7.51 -3.93
C PHE A 217 12.06 7.27 -3.13
N ASP A 218 11.75 8.24 -2.29
CA ASP A 218 10.58 8.25 -1.42
C ASP A 218 9.71 9.47 -1.72
N ASP A 219 8.40 9.29 -1.80
CA ASP A 219 7.45 10.40 -1.86
C ASP A 219 7.21 10.93 -0.44
N VAL A 220 7.78 12.10 -0.17
CA VAL A 220 7.67 12.80 1.12
C VAL A 220 6.69 13.97 1.08
N THR A 221 5.89 14.07 0.01
CA THR A 221 4.95 15.18 -0.19
C THR A 221 4.00 15.36 0.98
N ALA A 222 3.36 14.28 1.42
CA ALA A 222 2.43 14.32 2.55
C ALA A 222 3.14 14.69 3.86
N LEU A 223 4.35 14.18 4.08
CA LEU A 223 5.15 14.47 5.27
C LEU A 223 5.54 15.96 5.32
N ILE A 224 6.05 16.51 4.21
CA ILE A 224 6.43 17.93 4.14
C ILE A 224 5.21 18.83 4.30
N ARG A 225 4.06 18.49 3.68
CA ARG A 225 2.82 19.22 3.88
C ARG A 225 2.40 19.21 5.34
N ALA A 226 2.36 18.06 5.97
CA ALA A 226 1.99 17.92 7.38
C ALA A 226 2.93 18.70 8.32
N GLN A 227 4.24 18.64 8.06
CA GLN A 227 5.24 19.40 8.83
C GLN A 227 5.07 20.92 8.67
N ARG A 228 4.86 21.39 7.44
CA ARG A 228 4.60 22.80 7.17
C ARG A 228 3.32 23.28 7.84
N ASP A 229 2.24 22.49 7.75
CA ASP A 229 0.96 22.83 8.35
C ASP A 229 1.02 22.84 9.87
N ALA A 230 1.77 21.90 10.48
CA ALA A 230 2.03 21.90 11.92
C ALA A 230 2.83 23.13 12.38
N ALA A 231 3.92 23.46 11.67
CA ALA A 231 4.73 24.64 11.97
C ALA A 231 3.91 25.92 11.81
N TRP A 232 3.09 26.02 10.73
CA TRP A 232 2.20 27.16 10.51
C TRP A 232 1.13 27.26 11.61
N GLY A 233 0.58 26.13 12.06
CA GLY A 233 -0.37 26.09 13.16
C GLY A 233 0.19 26.63 14.49
N GLU A 234 1.45 26.31 14.78
CA GLU A 234 2.12 26.81 16.00
C GLU A 234 2.34 28.34 15.92
N VAL A 235 2.82 28.84 14.78
CA VAL A 235 2.99 30.27 14.53
C VAL A 235 1.66 31.01 14.63
N ALA A 236 0.62 30.51 14.00
CA ALA A 236 -0.72 31.10 14.03
C ALA A 236 -1.30 31.16 15.44
N ARG A 237 -1.13 30.09 16.23
CA ARG A 237 -1.58 30.05 17.64
C ARG A 237 -0.85 31.09 18.49
N ARG A 238 0.46 31.20 18.33
CA ARG A 238 1.27 32.18 19.06
C ARG A 238 0.87 33.60 18.70
N LEU A 239 0.75 33.90 17.41
CA LEU A 239 0.28 35.21 16.93
C LEU A 239 -1.12 35.53 17.46
N ALA A 240 -2.02 34.57 17.47
CA ALA A 240 -3.37 34.75 18.01
C ALA A 240 -3.35 35.17 19.49
N HIS A 241 -2.50 34.53 20.31
CA HIS A 241 -2.33 34.91 21.70
C HIS A 241 -1.72 36.31 21.85
N GLU A 242 -0.68 36.61 21.06
CA GLU A 242 -0.01 37.92 21.11
C GLU A 242 -0.91 39.07 20.64
N ILE A 243 -1.84 38.83 19.70
CA ILE A 243 -2.84 39.83 19.26
C ILE A 243 -3.97 39.97 20.27
N LYS A 244 -4.47 38.88 20.89
CA LYS A 244 -5.52 38.96 21.90
C LYS A 244 -5.12 39.74 23.15
N ASN A 245 -3.84 39.65 23.53
CA ASN A 245 -3.30 40.30 24.72
C ASN A 245 -3.52 41.82 24.75
N PRO A 246 -3.23 42.61 23.71
CA PRO A 246 -3.53 44.05 23.71
C PRO A 246 -5.02 44.36 23.46
N LEU A 247 -5.78 43.49 22.77
CA LEU A 247 -7.19 43.75 22.45
C LEU A 247 -8.08 43.75 23.73
N THR A 248 -7.79 42.89 24.70
CA THR A 248 -8.55 42.79 25.94
C THR A 248 -8.48 44.06 26.81
N PRO A 249 -7.28 44.67 27.07
CA PRO A 249 -7.18 45.96 27.74
C PRO A 249 -7.88 47.11 26.99
N ILE A 250 -7.80 47.14 25.65
CA ILE A 250 -8.46 48.16 24.84
C ILE A 250 -9.96 48.09 25.03
N GLN A 251 -10.57 46.89 24.93
CA GLN A 251 -11.99 46.70 25.18
C GLN A 251 -12.40 47.15 26.59
N LEU A 252 -11.67 46.66 27.60
CA LEU A 252 -11.97 47.02 29.01
C LEU A 252 -11.85 48.52 29.27
N SER A 253 -10.91 49.20 28.60
CA SER A 253 -10.74 50.64 28.70
C SER A 253 -11.93 51.41 28.08
N ALA A 254 -12.37 50.97 26.91
CA ALA A 254 -13.54 51.56 26.26
C ALA A 254 -14.85 51.33 27.10
N GLU A 255 -15.03 50.13 27.65
CA GLU A 255 -16.17 49.81 28.52
C GLU A 255 -16.12 50.59 29.84
N ARG A 256 -14.92 50.77 30.45
CA ARG A 256 -14.76 51.62 31.62
C ARG A 256 -15.11 53.07 31.38
N LEU A 257 -14.69 53.65 30.25
CA LEU A 257 -15.06 54.98 29.85
C LEU A 257 -16.59 55.14 29.72
N ARG A 258 -17.24 54.19 29.06
CA ARG A 258 -18.71 54.15 28.97
C ARG A 258 -19.35 54.11 30.34
N HIS A 259 -18.99 53.16 31.17
CA HIS A 259 -19.59 52.97 32.48
C HIS A 259 -19.40 54.16 33.42
N LYS A 260 -18.23 54.83 33.35
CA LYS A 260 -17.89 55.89 34.27
C LYS A 260 -18.47 57.25 33.86
N TYR A 261 -18.50 57.57 32.59
CA TYR A 261 -18.74 58.91 32.12
C TYR A 261 -20.11 59.10 31.41
N LEU A 262 -20.75 58.11 30.81
CA LEU A 262 -22.02 58.25 30.10
C LEU A 262 -23.12 58.86 30.96
N LYS A 263 -23.19 58.55 32.27
CA LYS A 263 -24.23 59.05 33.19
C LYS A 263 -23.92 60.45 33.79
N SER A 264 -22.69 60.94 33.59
CA SER A 264 -22.23 62.17 34.24
C SER A 264 -21.93 63.31 33.24
N MET A 265 -22.09 63.05 31.95
CA MET A 265 -21.85 64.03 30.89
C MET A 265 -23.15 64.64 30.33
N PRO A 266 -23.09 65.90 29.74
CA PRO A 266 -24.19 66.43 28.98
C PRO A 266 -24.62 65.50 27.85
N GLU A 267 -25.90 65.49 27.47
CA GLU A 267 -26.48 64.52 26.53
C GLU A 267 -25.73 64.48 25.16
N GLN A 268 -25.34 65.63 24.62
CA GLN A 268 -24.58 65.67 23.35
C GLN A 268 -23.21 64.99 23.45
N ASP A 269 -22.46 65.25 24.51
CA ASP A 269 -21.15 64.68 24.74
C ASP A 269 -21.26 63.18 25.09
N ALA A 270 -22.30 62.77 25.87
CA ALA A 270 -22.59 61.39 26.13
C ALA A 270 -22.89 60.57 24.88
N GLN A 271 -23.64 61.10 23.91
CA GLN A 271 -23.90 60.44 22.63
C GLN A 271 -22.65 60.25 21.79
N VAL A 272 -21.72 61.24 21.77
CA VAL A 272 -20.44 61.11 21.08
C VAL A 272 -19.55 60.04 21.72
N LEU A 273 -19.42 60.07 23.07
CA LEU A 273 -18.67 59.07 23.81
C LEU A 273 -19.23 57.67 23.63
N ASP A 274 -20.56 57.52 23.70
CA ASP A 274 -21.22 56.21 23.53
C ASP A 274 -20.95 55.64 22.16
N ARG A 275 -21.13 56.43 21.10
CA ARG A 275 -20.88 56.03 19.72
C ARG A 275 -19.39 55.66 19.50
N ALA A 276 -18.47 56.49 19.98
CA ALA A 276 -17.04 56.23 19.83
C ALA A 276 -16.60 54.95 20.57
N THR A 277 -16.97 54.79 21.81
CA THR A 277 -16.60 53.63 22.60
C THR A 277 -17.33 52.35 22.12
N HIS A 278 -18.56 52.44 21.67
CA HIS A 278 -19.30 51.34 21.05
C HIS A 278 -18.57 50.85 19.78
N THR A 279 -18.14 51.79 18.91
CA THR A 279 -17.36 51.43 17.73
C THR A 279 -16.07 50.74 18.09
N ILE A 280 -15.33 51.23 19.10
CA ILE A 280 -14.08 50.58 19.58
C ILE A 280 -14.40 49.16 20.04
N VAL A 281 -15.39 48.94 20.90
CA VAL A 281 -15.77 47.61 21.40
C VAL A 281 -16.11 46.68 20.24
N GLN A 282 -16.95 47.13 19.30
CA GLN A 282 -17.32 46.35 18.11
C GLN A 282 -16.12 45.96 17.26
N GLN A 283 -15.15 46.89 17.02
CA GLN A 283 -13.95 46.59 16.23
C GLN A 283 -13.03 45.58 16.95
N VAL A 284 -12.90 45.74 18.27
CA VAL A 284 -12.11 44.80 19.06
C VAL A 284 -12.72 43.40 19.06
N GLU A 285 -14.05 43.28 19.17
CA GLU A 285 -14.74 41.99 19.08
C GLU A 285 -14.59 41.35 17.69
N ALA A 286 -14.73 42.15 16.63
CA ALA A 286 -14.49 41.68 15.27
C ALA A 286 -13.05 41.17 15.06
N MET A 287 -12.04 41.89 15.57
CA MET A 287 -10.65 41.47 15.55
C MET A 287 -10.41 40.18 16.36
N LYS A 288 -10.98 40.05 17.57
CA LYS A 288 -10.90 38.83 18.36
C LYS A 288 -11.50 37.63 17.63
N SER A 289 -12.65 37.79 16.96
CA SER A 289 -13.26 36.74 16.15
C SER A 289 -12.37 36.34 15.02
N MET A 290 -11.83 37.30 14.26
CA MET A 290 -10.91 37.04 13.13
C MET A 290 -9.67 36.27 13.58
N VAL A 291 -9.05 36.66 14.70
CA VAL A 291 -7.88 35.99 15.25
C VAL A 291 -8.18 34.58 15.75
N ASN A 292 -9.39 34.36 16.31
CA ASN A 292 -9.86 33.03 16.70
C ASN A 292 -10.03 32.12 15.48
N ASP A 293 -10.72 32.59 14.45
CA ASP A 293 -10.97 31.86 13.21
C ASP A 293 -9.66 31.51 12.50
N PHE A 294 -8.71 32.48 12.46
CA PHE A 294 -7.36 32.25 11.91
C PHE A 294 -6.59 31.17 12.68
N SER A 295 -6.61 31.24 14.03
CA SER A 295 -5.97 30.23 14.87
C SER A 295 -6.60 28.85 14.66
N GLU A 296 -7.92 28.78 14.51
CA GLU A 296 -8.64 27.53 14.28
C GLU A 296 -8.35 26.94 12.90
N TYR A 297 -8.34 27.76 11.87
CA TYR A 297 -7.97 27.36 10.51
C TYR A 297 -6.54 26.76 10.43
N ALA A 298 -5.62 27.38 11.18
CA ALA A 298 -4.21 26.96 11.18
C ALA A 298 -3.90 25.73 12.07
N LYS A 299 -4.84 25.28 12.90
CA LYS A 299 -4.61 24.07 13.72
C LYS A 299 -4.33 22.84 12.84
N PRO A 300 -3.29 22.04 13.17
CA PRO A 300 -3.10 20.74 12.54
C PRO A 300 -4.31 19.82 12.86
N PRO A 301 -4.62 18.88 11.97
CA PRO A 301 -5.69 17.92 12.21
C PRO A 301 -5.38 17.07 13.46
N GLN A 302 -6.08 17.33 14.55
CA GLN A 302 -6.08 16.49 15.75
C GLN A 302 -7.48 15.87 15.83
N MET A 303 -7.69 14.77 15.11
CA MET A 303 -9.00 14.14 15.03
C MET A 303 -9.14 13.11 16.15
N ALA A 304 -10.04 13.38 17.10
CA ALA A 304 -10.50 12.38 18.06
C ALA A 304 -11.74 11.67 17.48
N ALA A 305 -11.52 10.91 16.40
CA ALA A 305 -12.59 10.22 15.71
C ALA A 305 -13.20 9.13 16.58
N LYS A 306 -14.54 9.09 16.63
CA LYS A 306 -15.32 8.03 17.26
C LYS A 306 -16.64 7.85 16.50
N PRO A 307 -17.31 6.70 16.64
CA PRO A 307 -18.64 6.51 16.08
C PRO A 307 -19.61 7.55 16.66
N VAL A 308 -20.24 8.35 15.79
CA VAL A 308 -21.16 9.43 16.13
C VAL A 308 -22.47 9.25 15.37
N GLU A 309 -23.59 9.37 16.07
CA GLU A 309 -24.92 9.47 15.47
C GLU A 309 -25.14 10.92 15.02
N LEU A 310 -25.02 11.16 13.72
CA LEU A 310 -25.01 12.51 13.17
C LEU A 310 -26.34 13.23 13.35
N GLU A 311 -27.48 12.56 13.21
CA GLU A 311 -28.79 13.21 13.32
C GLU A 311 -29.04 13.79 14.72
N HIS A 312 -28.62 13.08 15.77
CA HIS A 312 -28.70 13.57 17.13
C HIS A 312 -27.85 14.83 17.31
N LEU A 313 -26.56 14.78 16.88
CA LEU A 313 -25.67 15.92 16.99
C LEU A 313 -26.14 17.14 16.18
N VAL A 314 -26.62 16.91 14.97
CA VAL A 314 -27.15 17.98 14.09
C VAL A 314 -28.38 18.61 14.70
N SER A 315 -29.32 17.81 15.26
CA SER A 315 -30.51 18.28 15.95
C SER A 315 -30.19 19.15 17.16
N GLU A 316 -29.23 18.72 17.99
CA GLU A 316 -28.80 19.51 19.16
C GLU A 316 -28.28 20.90 18.76
N VAL A 317 -27.47 21.00 17.70
CA VAL A 317 -26.95 22.29 17.23
C VAL A 317 -28.07 23.14 16.62
N PHE A 318 -28.97 22.52 15.86
CA PHE A 318 -30.10 23.20 15.23
C PHE A 318 -31.08 23.80 16.26
N ASP A 319 -31.33 23.09 17.36
CA ASP A 319 -32.21 23.57 18.43
C ASP A 319 -31.71 24.87 19.08
N LEU A 320 -30.40 25.14 19.09
CA LEU A 320 -29.86 26.42 19.58
C LEU A 320 -30.28 27.61 18.71
N TYR A 321 -30.62 27.38 17.44
CA TYR A 321 -31.02 28.43 16.51
C TYR A 321 -32.55 28.66 16.47
N ARG A 322 -33.37 27.70 16.91
CA ARG A 322 -34.86 27.81 16.89
C ARG A 322 -35.40 29.01 17.64
N GLY A 323 -34.62 29.58 18.56
CA GLY A 323 -35.01 30.76 19.34
C GLY A 323 -34.88 32.08 18.61
N ASN A 324 -34.32 32.13 17.39
CA ASN A 324 -34.12 33.37 16.61
C ASN A 324 -35.49 33.90 16.15
N GLN A 325 -35.87 35.07 16.66
CA GLN A 325 -37.13 35.72 16.29
C GLN A 325 -37.09 36.16 14.82
N GLY A 326 -38.13 35.79 14.05
CA GLY A 326 -38.32 36.22 12.67
C GLY A 326 -37.82 35.27 11.61
N ILE A 327 -37.22 34.13 11.96
CA ILE A 327 -36.79 33.08 11.02
C ILE A 327 -37.58 31.80 11.30
N LYS A 328 -38.16 31.21 10.25
CA LYS A 328 -38.76 29.87 10.30
C LYS A 328 -37.71 28.81 10.15
N PHE A 329 -37.74 27.79 10.99
CA PHE A 329 -36.83 26.68 10.97
C PHE A 329 -37.57 25.38 10.64
N ALA A 330 -37.24 24.76 9.50
CA ALA A 330 -37.77 23.47 9.06
C ALA A 330 -36.72 22.38 9.16
N VAL A 331 -37.14 21.19 9.59
CA VAL A 331 -36.25 20.03 9.72
C VAL A 331 -36.89 18.84 9.05
N GLN A 332 -36.12 18.17 8.16
CA GLN A 332 -36.49 16.90 7.56
C GLN A 332 -35.31 15.93 7.67
N MET A 333 -35.36 15.05 8.66
CA MET A 333 -34.35 14.06 8.89
C MET A 333 -34.84 12.68 8.43
N SER A 334 -34.08 12.03 7.53
CA SER A 334 -34.46 10.75 6.93
C SER A 334 -33.32 9.72 7.01
N ALA A 335 -32.27 10.01 7.80
CA ALA A 335 -31.09 9.16 7.95
C ALA A 335 -30.96 8.63 9.38
N GLU A 336 -32.11 8.25 9.99
CA GLU A 336 -32.12 7.59 11.31
C GLU A 336 -31.12 6.45 11.34
N GLN A 337 -30.22 6.42 12.34
CA GLN A 337 -29.11 5.47 12.49
C GLN A 337 -27.87 5.75 11.62
N ALA A 338 -27.74 6.90 10.95
CA ALA A 338 -26.51 7.27 10.27
C ALA A 338 -25.36 7.43 11.27
N ARG A 339 -24.44 6.46 11.29
CA ARG A 339 -23.23 6.49 12.11
C ARG A 339 -22.03 6.80 11.23
N VAL A 340 -21.22 7.74 11.66
CA VAL A 340 -19.96 8.10 10.98
C VAL A 340 -18.81 8.08 11.99
N GLU A 341 -17.60 7.80 11.52
CA GLU A 341 -16.40 7.97 12.31
C GLU A 341 -15.97 9.44 12.27
N ALA A 342 -16.22 10.19 13.33
CA ALA A 342 -16.01 11.63 13.35
C ALA A 342 -15.63 12.16 14.74
N ASP A 343 -15.03 13.35 14.77
CA ASP A 343 -14.85 14.16 15.97
C ASP A 343 -16.13 15.00 16.22
N PRO A 344 -16.90 14.73 17.28
CA PRO A 344 -18.19 15.41 17.52
C PRO A 344 -18.05 16.92 17.69
N LEU A 345 -16.93 17.40 18.26
CA LEU A 345 -16.71 18.83 18.45
C LEU A 345 -16.48 19.54 17.12
N ARG A 346 -15.74 18.90 16.24
CA ARG A 346 -15.48 19.43 14.89
C ARG A 346 -16.74 19.42 14.03
N ILE A 347 -17.53 18.35 14.09
CA ILE A 347 -18.82 18.31 13.35
C ILE A 347 -19.82 19.34 13.91
N ARG A 348 -19.89 19.55 15.24
CA ARG A 348 -20.70 20.65 15.81
C ARG A 348 -20.29 22.00 15.23
N GLN A 349 -18.97 22.23 15.09
CA GLN A 349 -18.44 23.46 14.50
C GLN A 349 -18.85 23.61 13.04
N VAL A 350 -18.83 22.54 12.24
CA VAL A 350 -19.35 22.55 10.86
C VAL A 350 -20.79 22.98 10.82
N VAL A 351 -21.66 22.29 11.55
CA VAL A 351 -23.11 22.56 11.56
C VAL A 351 -23.40 24.00 12.05
N HIS A 352 -22.71 24.43 13.11
CA HIS A 352 -22.79 25.79 13.62
C HIS A 352 -22.45 26.85 12.57
N ASN A 353 -21.31 26.66 11.86
CA ASN A 353 -20.88 27.61 10.83
C ASN A 353 -21.85 27.65 9.63
N LEU A 354 -22.38 26.49 9.22
CA LEU A 354 -23.36 26.42 8.14
C LEU A 354 -24.69 27.16 8.55
N LEU A 355 -25.21 26.87 9.74
CA LEU A 355 -26.44 27.53 10.24
C LEU A 355 -26.23 29.03 10.47
N LYS A 356 -25.09 29.42 11.05
CA LYS A 356 -24.73 30.82 11.23
C LYS A 356 -24.72 31.58 9.90
N ASN A 357 -24.14 31.00 8.87
CA ASN A 357 -24.08 31.61 7.53
C ASN A 357 -25.48 31.76 6.92
N ALA A 358 -26.35 30.74 7.08
CA ALA A 358 -27.75 30.79 6.63
C ALA A 358 -28.54 31.90 7.34
N VAL A 359 -28.44 31.95 8.67
CA VAL A 359 -29.13 32.99 9.48
C VAL A 359 -28.67 34.40 9.11
N GLU A 360 -27.34 34.61 8.96
CA GLU A 360 -26.79 35.91 8.57
C GLU A 360 -27.16 36.31 7.13
N ALA A 361 -27.36 35.34 6.21
CA ALA A 361 -27.80 35.64 4.85
C ALA A 361 -29.29 36.09 4.81
N LEU A 362 -30.02 35.83 5.86
CA LEU A 362 -31.46 36.16 5.98
C LEU A 362 -31.74 37.47 6.72
N GLU A 363 -30.71 38.22 7.13
CA GLU A 363 -30.89 39.53 7.76
C GLU A 363 -31.65 40.47 6.82
N GLY A 364 -32.86 40.91 7.25
CA GLY A 364 -33.72 41.80 6.46
C GLY A 364 -34.55 41.14 5.36
N VAL A 365 -34.51 39.81 5.25
CA VAL A 365 -35.31 39.05 4.28
C VAL A 365 -36.72 38.81 4.87
N PRO A 366 -37.82 39.18 4.17
CA PRO A 366 -39.14 38.86 4.60
C PRO A 366 -39.44 37.35 4.52
N ASP A 367 -40.22 36.82 5.47
CA ASP A 367 -40.51 35.38 5.55
C ASP A 367 -39.28 34.49 5.53
N ALA A 368 -38.22 34.91 6.26
CA ALA A 368 -36.97 34.19 6.36
C ALA A 368 -37.16 32.73 6.81
N GLU A 369 -36.53 31.79 6.07
CA GLU A 369 -36.64 30.36 6.36
C GLU A 369 -35.31 29.67 6.17
N VAL A 370 -34.94 28.81 7.15
CA VAL A 370 -33.80 27.89 7.06
C VAL A 370 -34.31 26.46 7.14
N SER A 371 -33.98 25.67 6.15
CA SER A 371 -34.34 24.25 6.08
C SER A 371 -33.09 23.38 6.24
N LEU A 372 -33.22 22.36 7.09
CA LEU A 372 -32.18 21.37 7.31
C LEU A 372 -32.73 20.01 6.89
N ILE A 373 -32.06 19.39 5.91
CA ILE A 373 -32.47 18.13 5.30
C ILE A 373 -31.35 17.13 5.39
N SER A 374 -31.59 15.95 5.95
CA SER A 374 -30.66 14.85 5.95
C SER A 374 -31.17 13.65 5.17
N LYS A 375 -30.29 12.93 4.48
CA LYS A 375 -30.62 11.67 3.82
C LYS A 375 -29.36 10.80 3.66
N VAL A 376 -29.57 9.50 3.41
CA VAL A 376 -28.51 8.59 3.02
C VAL A 376 -28.43 8.55 1.50
N VAL A 377 -27.24 8.76 0.94
CA VAL A 377 -26.94 8.68 -0.49
C VAL A 377 -25.85 7.65 -0.74
N LYS A 378 -25.82 7.03 -1.91
CA LYS A 378 -24.74 6.13 -2.32
C LYS A 378 -23.77 6.89 -3.20
N ARG A 379 -22.48 6.81 -2.86
CA ARG A 379 -21.38 7.31 -3.68
C ARG A 379 -20.34 6.20 -3.80
N ASP A 380 -19.93 5.86 -5.03
CA ASP A 380 -18.96 4.78 -5.30
C ASP A 380 -19.34 3.46 -4.58
N GLU A 381 -20.63 3.13 -4.58
CA GLU A 381 -21.26 1.99 -3.90
C GLU A 381 -21.23 2.02 -2.36
N HIS A 382 -20.62 3.03 -1.75
CA HIS A 382 -20.59 3.19 -0.29
C HIS A 382 -21.69 4.16 0.19
N PRO A 383 -22.36 3.86 1.32
CA PRO A 383 -23.35 4.76 1.90
C PRO A 383 -22.68 6.00 2.48
N ASN A 384 -23.25 7.16 2.19
CA ASN A 384 -22.81 8.44 2.71
C ASN A 384 -23.99 9.16 3.36
N TYR A 385 -23.75 9.83 4.47
CA TYR A 385 -24.67 10.75 5.09
C TYR A 385 -24.59 12.08 4.38
N GLU A 386 -25.70 12.57 3.82
CA GLU A 386 -25.80 13.89 3.20
C GLU A 386 -26.61 14.81 4.09
N LEU A 387 -26.04 15.98 4.43
CA LEU A 387 -26.70 17.07 5.13
C LEU A 387 -26.77 18.28 4.20
N ARG A 388 -27.98 18.81 4.04
CA ARG A 388 -28.29 20.04 3.32
C ARG A 388 -28.75 21.11 4.28
N VAL A 389 -28.12 22.28 4.25
CA VAL A 389 -28.55 23.49 4.93
C VAL A 389 -28.95 24.48 3.84
N GLN A 390 -30.27 24.76 3.76
CA GLN A 390 -30.84 25.61 2.73
C GLN A 390 -31.45 26.84 3.40
N ASP A 391 -31.20 28.01 2.81
CA ASP A 391 -31.85 29.26 3.15
C ASP A 391 -32.73 29.77 1.97
N ASN A 392 -33.64 30.67 2.24
CA ASN A 392 -34.43 31.37 1.22
C ASN A 392 -33.98 32.83 1.00
N GLY A 393 -32.68 33.09 1.21
CA GLY A 393 -32.03 34.38 1.07
C GLY A 393 -31.73 34.77 -0.40
N PRO A 394 -30.81 35.71 -0.62
CA PRO A 394 -30.48 36.20 -1.96
C PRO A 394 -29.67 35.20 -2.82
N GLY A 395 -29.25 34.07 -2.24
CA GLY A 395 -28.39 33.11 -2.93
C GLY A 395 -26.91 33.53 -3.01
N ILE A 396 -26.11 32.75 -3.74
CA ILE A 396 -24.69 32.98 -3.91
C ILE A 396 -24.42 33.49 -5.32
N PRO A 397 -23.70 34.62 -5.49
CA PRO A 397 -23.31 35.14 -6.82
C PRO A 397 -22.52 34.09 -7.59
N GLN A 398 -22.81 33.95 -8.90
CA GLN A 398 -22.18 32.94 -9.77
C GLN A 398 -20.64 33.04 -9.78
N GLU A 399 -20.13 34.26 -9.73
CA GLU A 399 -18.69 34.54 -9.73
C GLU A 399 -17.98 34.03 -8.46
N MET A 400 -18.71 33.92 -7.36
CA MET A 400 -18.16 33.49 -6.08
C MET A 400 -18.31 32.00 -5.83
N MET A 401 -19.13 31.29 -6.60
CA MET A 401 -19.46 29.89 -6.39
C MET A 401 -18.19 29.01 -6.35
N GLN A 402 -17.21 29.30 -7.24
CA GLN A 402 -15.96 28.52 -7.31
C GLN A 402 -14.98 28.83 -6.18
N GLN A 403 -15.06 30.04 -5.59
CA GLN A 403 -14.13 30.52 -4.57
C GLN A 403 -14.75 30.55 -3.17
N LEU A 404 -15.99 30.11 -3.02
CA LEU A 404 -16.76 30.24 -1.77
C LEU A 404 -16.07 29.59 -0.55
N PHE A 405 -15.32 28.53 -0.78
CA PHE A 405 -14.60 27.79 0.25
C PHE A 405 -13.13 28.19 0.36
N GLU A 406 -12.67 29.19 -0.43
CA GLU A 406 -11.30 29.68 -0.31
C GLU A 406 -11.21 30.65 0.90
N PRO A 407 -10.06 30.64 1.62
CA PRO A 407 -9.87 31.54 2.76
C PRO A 407 -9.98 33.02 2.36
N TYR A 408 -10.53 33.82 3.27
CA TYR A 408 -10.71 35.28 3.12
C TYR A 408 -11.72 35.73 2.05
N VAL A 409 -12.46 34.82 1.46
CA VAL A 409 -13.54 35.14 0.51
C VAL A 409 -14.82 35.43 1.30
N THR A 410 -15.35 36.64 1.17
CA THR A 410 -16.59 37.06 1.86
C THR A 410 -17.27 38.23 1.14
N THR A 411 -18.59 38.24 1.12
CA THR A 411 -19.43 39.38 0.70
C THR A 411 -19.84 40.24 1.88
N LYS A 412 -19.63 39.78 3.13
CA LYS A 412 -20.09 40.41 4.34
C LYS A 412 -19.08 41.46 4.82
N GLN A 413 -19.53 42.68 5.16
CA GLN A 413 -18.64 43.73 5.68
C GLN A 413 -17.94 43.39 7.00
N LYS A 414 -18.52 42.51 7.80
CA LYS A 414 -17.97 42.02 9.08
C LYS A 414 -17.53 40.56 9.06
N GLY A 415 -17.57 39.91 7.89
CA GLY A 415 -17.21 38.50 7.75
C GLY A 415 -15.68 38.30 7.69
N THR A 416 -15.17 37.28 8.36
CA THR A 416 -13.73 36.92 8.32
C THR A 416 -13.34 36.18 7.02
N GLY A 417 -14.33 35.62 6.31
CA GLY A 417 -14.11 34.76 5.14
C GLY A 417 -13.43 33.42 5.47
N LEU A 418 -13.31 33.08 6.76
CA LEU A 418 -12.68 31.81 7.17
C LEU A 418 -13.67 30.73 7.53
N GLY A 419 -14.93 31.07 7.84
CA GLY A 419 -15.92 30.11 8.31
C GLY A 419 -16.15 28.93 7.36
N LEU A 420 -16.36 29.19 6.06
CA LEU A 420 -16.56 28.13 5.05
C LEU A 420 -15.27 27.40 4.69
N ALA A 421 -14.12 28.06 4.73
CA ALA A 421 -12.81 27.42 4.58
C ALA A 421 -12.54 26.43 5.72
N ILE A 422 -12.89 26.78 6.97
CA ILE A 422 -12.82 25.89 8.14
C ILE A 422 -13.78 24.71 7.95
N VAL A 423 -15.00 24.95 7.49
CA VAL A 423 -15.98 23.87 7.21
C VAL A 423 -15.44 22.90 6.18
N LYS A 424 -14.93 23.37 5.04
CA LYS A 424 -14.32 22.54 3.99
C LYS A 424 -13.17 21.69 4.56
N LYS A 425 -12.26 22.32 5.29
CA LYS A 425 -11.12 21.63 5.92
C LYS A 425 -11.59 20.52 6.87
N ILE A 426 -12.56 20.79 7.75
CA ILE A 426 -13.07 19.78 8.68
C ILE A 426 -13.75 18.63 7.94
N VAL A 427 -14.57 18.91 6.93
CA VAL A 427 -15.26 17.88 6.14
C VAL A 427 -14.26 17.00 5.40
N GLU A 428 -13.24 17.60 4.77
CA GLU A 428 -12.15 16.87 4.09
C GLU A 428 -11.31 16.02 5.06
N GLU A 429 -11.02 16.52 6.27
CA GLU A 429 -10.35 15.77 7.35
C GLU A 429 -11.14 14.51 7.74
N HIS A 430 -12.46 14.52 7.59
CA HIS A 430 -13.35 13.37 7.86
C HIS A 430 -13.66 12.53 6.60
N GLY A 431 -12.88 12.70 5.51
CA GLY A 431 -13.06 11.94 4.26
C GLY A 431 -14.31 12.30 3.48
N GLY A 432 -14.96 13.42 3.84
CA GLY A 432 -16.17 13.93 3.21
C GLY A 432 -15.91 14.92 2.08
N ILE A 433 -17.00 15.41 1.52
CA ILE A 433 -17.02 16.50 0.53
C ILE A 433 -18.06 17.53 0.90
N ILE A 434 -17.83 18.78 0.50
CA ILE A 434 -18.79 19.88 0.65
C ILE A 434 -18.84 20.70 -0.62
N TRP A 435 -20.04 21.17 -0.98
CA TRP A 435 -20.25 22.09 -2.11
C TRP A 435 -21.45 23.00 -1.82
N ALA A 436 -21.62 23.98 -2.69
CA ALA A 436 -22.74 24.91 -2.65
C ALA A 436 -23.50 24.86 -3.97
N GLU A 437 -24.80 25.05 -3.88
CA GLU A 437 -25.70 25.22 -5.03
C GLU A 437 -26.74 26.29 -4.73
N ASN A 438 -27.23 26.99 -5.75
CA ASN A 438 -28.39 27.87 -5.59
C ASN A 438 -29.66 27.06 -5.83
N CYS A 439 -30.64 27.24 -4.95
CA CYS A 439 -31.95 26.67 -5.10
C CYS A 439 -32.92 27.68 -5.75
N ASP A 440 -34.19 27.31 -5.99
CA ASP A 440 -35.19 28.22 -6.56
C ASP A 440 -35.30 29.54 -5.79
N ARG A 441 -35.08 29.48 -4.50
CA ARG A 441 -34.94 30.64 -3.61
C ARG A 441 -33.78 30.36 -2.67
N GLY A 442 -32.76 31.24 -2.68
CA GLY A 442 -31.64 31.18 -1.75
C GLY A 442 -30.53 30.21 -2.09
N ALA A 443 -29.69 29.90 -1.12
CA ALA A 443 -28.54 29.03 -1.24
C ALA A 443 -28.74 27.71 -0.49
N CYS A 444 -28.06 26.69 -0.97
CA CYS A 444 -27.98 25.39 -0.34
C CYS A 444 -26.52 24.95 -0.19
N LEU A 445 -26.08 24.75 1.04
CA LEU A 445 -24.79 24.16 1.36
C LEU A 445 -24.98 22.67 1.63
N VAL A 446 -24.28 21.81 0.89
CA VAL A 446 -24.42 20.36 0.93
C VAL A 446 -23.12 19.72 1.36
N MET A 447 -23.18 18.91 2.42
CA MET A 447 -22.04 18.15 2.92
C MET A 447 -22.36 16.66 2.85
N GLN A 448 -21.38 15.84 2.48
CA GLN A 448 -21.44 14.37 2.53
C GLN A 448 -20.30 13.82 3.38
N LEU A 449 -20.60 12.85 4.25
CA LEU A 449 -19.64 12.14 5.08
C LEU A 449 -19.80 10.62 4.88
N PRO A 450 -18.70 9.84 4.81
CA PRO A 450 -18.80 8.39 4.68
C PRO A 450 -19.41 7.77 5.94
N MET A 451 -20.39 6.88 5.76
CA MET A 451 -21.02 6.17 6.87
C MET A 451 -20.23 4.93 7.26
N LEU A 452 -20.24 4.61 8.56
CA LEU A 452 -19.81 3.31 9.04
C LEU A 452 -20.80 2.25 8.53
N VAL A 453 -20.31 1.29 7.78
CA VAL A 453 -21.09 0.10 7.42
C VAL A 453 -20.97 -0.86 8.60
N ASP A 454 -22.05 -1.09 9.35
CA ASP A 454 -22.06 -2.17 10.33
C ASP A 454 -21.86 -3.50 9.56
N PRO A 455 -20.80 -4.26 9.81
CA PRO A 455 -20.68 -5.59 9.24
C PRO A 455 -21.89 -6.40 9.73
N GLY A 456 -22.71 -6.86 8.79
CA GLY A 456 -23.84 -7.73 9.10
C GLY A 456 -23.38 -8.91 9.96
N PRO A 457 -24.29 -9.55 10.76
CA PRO A 457 -23.92 -10.64 11.64
C PRO A 457 -23.36 -11.82 10.83
N GLY A 458 -22.03 -11.87 10.67
CA GLY A 458 -21.32 -12.94 9.94
C GLY A 458 -20.03 -12.55 9.22
N GLU A 459 -19.75 -11.26 8.98
CA GLU A 459 -18.49 -10.83 8.38
C GLU A 459 -17.53 -10.31 9.47
N THR A 460 -16.53 -11.11 9.81
CA THR A 460 -15.41 -10.70 10.65
C THR A 460 -14.59 -9.64 9.91
N ASN A 461 -14.45 -8.49 10.52
CA ASN A 461 -13.66 -7.35 10.04
C ASN A 461 -12.19 -7.82 9.77
N PRO A 462 -11.62 -7.66 8.56
CA PRO A 462 -10.24 -8.08 8.30
C PRO A 462 -9.17 -7.18 8.93
N ILE A 463 -9.55 -6.25 9.83
CA ILE A 463 -8.63 -5.34 10.52
C ILE A 463 -8.83 -5.48 12.05
N ASP A 464 -8.82 -6.70 12.56
CA ASP A 464 -8.45 -6.88 13.96
C ASP A 464 -6.92 -7.02 14.02
N PRO A 465 -6.21 -6.14 14.74
CA PRO A 465 -4.81 -6.37 15.02
C PRO A 465 -4.72 -7.65 15.85
N VAL A 466 -4.13 -8.70 15.27
CA VAL A 466 -3.71 -9.89 16.00
C VAL A 466 -2.87 -9.38 17.18
N VAL A 467 -3.47 -9.35 18.35
CA VAL A 467 -2.76 -9.21 19.62
C VAL A 467 -1.89 -10.46 19.71
N ALA A 468 -0.63 -10.33 19.31
CA ALA A 468 0.37 -11.34 19.53
C ALA A 468 0.51 -11.51 21.02
N GLU A 469 -0.09 -12.55 21.53
CA GLU A 469 0.10 -13.08 22.88
C GLU A 469 1.59 -13.43 23.03
N ASN A 470 2.34 -12.55 23.68
CA ASN A 470 3.73 -12.75 24.06
C ASN A 470 3.80 -13.91 25.07
N ALA A 471 3.94 -15.13 24.60
CA ALA A 471 4.42 -16.24 25.41
C ALA A 471 5.94 -16.07 25.63
N PRO A 472 6.45 -16.11 26.87
CA PRO A 472 7.87 -15.95 27.12
C PRO A 472 8.63 -17.20 26.62
N ILE A 473 9.57 -16.98 25.71
CA ILE A 473 10.54 -17.99 25.29
C ILE A 473 11.42 -18.30 26.50
N LYS A 474 11.25 -19.49 27.08
CA LYS A 474 12.22 -20.06 28.03
C LYS A 474 13.49 -20.40 27.26
N VAL A 475 14.53 -19.64 27.48
CA VAL A 475 15.90 -20.04 27.13
C VAL A 475 16.32 -21.09 28.15
N GLN A 476 16.39 -22.36 27.73
CA GLN A 476 17.16 -23.39 28.43
C GLN A 476 18.62 -23.23 28.02
N GLY A 477 19.45 -22.83 28.98
CA GLY A 477 20.88 -22.96 28.85
C GLY A 477 21.32 -24.38 29.15
N GLU A 478 22.17 -24.92 28.28
CA GLU A 478 23.38 -25.70 28.57
C GLU A 478 24.24 -25.69 27.29
#